data_f12ac049050c791649cf5c270446ae97
#
_entry.id   f12ac049050c791649cf5c270446ae97
#
_cell.length_a   1.000
_cell.length_b   1.000
_cell.length_c   1.000
_cell.angle_alpha   90.00
_cell.angle_beta   90.00
_cell.angle_gamma   90.00
#
_symmetry.space_group_name_H-M   'P 1'
#
loop_
_entity.id
_entity.type
_entity.pdbx_description
1 polymer ?
#
loop_
_entity_poly.entity_id
_entity_poly.type
_entity_poly.pdbx_seq_one_letter_code
_entity_poly.pdbx_strand_id
1 'polypeptide(L)'
;RKSYIEYAPKAKANLPKPKNPLEAFLPGHFIPEMSLAELNMSAAVKNNDMAIITIGKSSGEFLDRKISDSFNLTKEEKDMISGVCNAFHKAGKKVVVILNVCGVIETKSWIGGPDAVLLSWLPGQEGGNCVADILAGKENPSGRLPMTWPASYNDVTCGADFPNTETVKVGDVLGM
;
A
#
# COMPACT_ATOMS: atom_id res chain seq x y z
N ARG A 1 9.52 -0.03 -16.07
CA ARG A 1 8.30 0.43 -16.78
C ARG A 1 7.86 -0.55 -17.87
N LYS A 2 8.77 -0.98 -18.76
CA LYS A 2 8.42 -1.92 -19.84
C LYS A 2 7.90 -3.25 -19.30
N SER A 3 8.57 -3.83 -18.33
CA SER A 3 8.16 -5.11 -17.70
C SER A 3 6.76 -5.05 -17.10
N TYR A 4 6.43 -3.95 -16.40
CA TYR A 4 5.10 -3.79 -15.81
C TYR A 4 4.00 -3.59 -16.86
N ILE A 5 4.28 -2.88 -17.96
CA ILE A 5 3.35 -2.72 -19.08
C ILE A 5 3.01 -4.07 -19.72
N GLU A 6 3.97 -4.99 -19.77
CA GLU A 6 3.76 -6.34 -20.30
C GLU A 6 3.08 -7.27 -19.28
N TYR A 7 3.35 -7.09 -17.99
CA TYR A 7 2.81 -7.87 -16.89
C TYR A 7 1.35 -7.55 -16.59
N ALA A 8 1.01 -6.28 -16.41
CA ALA A 8 -0.29 -5.85 -15.89
C ALA A 8 -1.50 -6.36 -16.69
N PRO A 9 -1.50 -6.34 -18.04
CA PRO A 9 -2.60 -6.89 -18.82
C PRO A 9 -2.80 -8.40 -18.62
N LYS A 10 -1.71 -9.16 -18.49
CA LYS A 10 -1.75 -10.61 -18.26
C LYS A 10 -2.30 -10.93 -16.87
N ALA A 11 -1.79 -10.23 -15.86
CA ALA A 11 -2.26 -10.37 -14.48
C ALA A 11 -3.73 -9.98 -14.36
N LYS A 12 -4.15 -8.89 -15.00
CA LYS A 12 -5.55 -8.44 -15.02
C LYS A 12 -6.48 -9.49 -15.68
N ALA A 13 -6.04 -10.12 -16.74
CA ALA A 13 -6.82 -11.16 -17.42
C ALA A 13 -7.08 -12.39 -16.54
N ASN A 14 -6.22 -12.65 -15.56
CA ASN A 14 -6.33 -13.76 -14.60
C ASN A 14 -7.14 -13.41 -13.34
N LEU A 15 -7.57 -12.16 -13.17
CA LEU A 15 -8.41 -11.79 -12.03
C LEU A 15 -9.80 -12.43 -12.15
N PRO A 16 -10.42 -12.81 -11.01
CA PRO A 16 -11.79 -13.28 -10.99
C PRO A 16 -12.73 -12.25 -11.62
N LYS A 17 -13.62 -12.73 -12.50
CA LYS A 17 -14.65 -11.88 -13.10
C LYS A 17 -15.81 -11.72 -12.13
N PRO A 18 -16.48 -10.55 -12.10
CA PRO A 18 -17.71 -10.38 -11.35
C PRO A 18 -18.74 -11.44 -11.74
N LYS A 19 -19.37 -12.06 -10.72
CA LYS A 19 -20.41 -13.10 -10.96
C LYS A 19 -21.78 -12.50 -11.30
N ASN A 20 -21.97 -11.25 -10.94
CA ASN A 20 -23.22 -10.52 -11.16
C ASN A 20 -22.94 -9.00 -11.32
N PRO A 21 -23.93 -8.22 -11.85
CA PRO A 21 -23.74 -6.78 -12.03
C PRO A 21 -23.41 -6.00 -10.75
N LEU A 22 -23.90 -6.42 -9.58
CA LEU A 22 -23.62 -5.76 -8.30
C LEU A 22 -22.15 -5.92 -7.92
N GLU A 23 -21.59 -7.11 -8.10
CA GLU A 23 -20.14 -7.33 -7.86
C GLU A 23 -19.24 -6.48 -8.76
N ALA A 24 -19.72 -6.07 -9.92
CA ALA A 24 -18.96 -5.19 -10.80
C ALA A 24 -18.77 -3.78 -10.24
N PHE A 25 -19.62 -3.35 -9.30
CA PHE A 25 -19.52 -2.07 -8.59
C PHE A 25 -18.72 -2.17 -7.28
N LEU A 26 -18.49 -3.40 -6.78
CA LEU A 26 -17.64 -3.59 -5.62
C LEU A 26 -16.17 -3.37 -5.99
N PRO A 27 -15.32 -3.00 -5.03
CA PRO A 27 -13.89 -2.90 -5.26
C PRO A 27 -13.37 -4.19 -5.89
N GLY A 28 -12.88 -4.08 -7.11
CA GLY A 28 -12.37 -5.23 -7.85
C GLY A 28 -11.11 -5.82 -7.21
N HIS A 29 -10.74 -6.99 -7.63
CA HIS A 29 -9.45 -7.57 -7.26
C HIS A 29 -8.32 -6.70 -7.82
N PHE A 30 -7.34 -6.37 -6.97
CA PHE A 30 -6.14 -5.67 -7.40
C PHE A 30 -5.26 -6.58 -8.23
N ILE A 31 -4.56 -5.99 -9.19
CA ILE A 31 -3.47 -6.67 -9.88
C ILE A 31 -2.40 -6.97 -8.84
N PRO A 32 -2.01 -8.26 -8.62
CA PRO A 32 -0.93 -8.60 -7.70
C PRO A 32 0.37 -7.90 -8.10
N GLU A 33 1.24 -7.66 -7.12
CA GLU A 33 2.56 -7.15 -7.42
C GLU A 33 3.36 -8.13 -8.29
N MET A 34 4.15 -7.57 -9.20
CA MET A 34 5.02 -8.34 -10.07
C MET A 34 6.18 -8.94 -9.27
N SER A 35 6.50 -10.21 -9.53
CA SER A 35 7.65 -10.84 -8.90
C SER A 35 8.95 -10.10 -9.24
N LEU A 36 9.83 -9.92 -8.25
CA LEU A 36 11.17 -9.36 -8.48
C LEU A 36 12.01 -10.17 -9.48
N ALA A 37 11.74 -11.46 -9.62
CA ALA A 37 12.42 -12.31 -10.60
C ALA A 37 12.19 -11.86 -12.05
N GLU A 38 11.10 -11.14 -12.30
CA GLU A 38 10.75 -10.60 -13.62
C GLU A 38 11.43 -9.24 -13.89
N LEU A 39 12.10 -8.66 -12.90
CA LEU A 39 12.80 -7.38 -13.01
C LEU A 39 14.28 -7.59 -13.27
N ASN A 40 14.81 -6.86 -14.24
CA ASN A 40 16.26 -6.75 -14.40
C ASN A 40 16.82 -5.77 -13.35
N MET A 41 16.99 -6.26 -12.12
CA MET A 41 17.43 -5.44 -10.99
C MET A 41 18.82 -4.85 -11.21
N SER A 42 19.74 -5.58 -11.83
CA SER A 42 21.07 -5.08 -12.13
C SER A 42 21.05 -3.87 -13.08
N ALA A 43 20.20 -3.93 -14.11
CA ALA A 43 20.01 -2.79 -15.00
C ALA A 43 19.28 -1.63 -14.30
N ALA A 44 18.33 -1.90 -13.41
CA ALA A 44 17.65 -0.87 -12.64
C ALA A 44 18.64 -0.12 -11.74
N VAL A 45 19.46 -0.83 -10.99
CA VAL A 45 20.49 -0.24 -10.12
C VAL A 45 21.53 0.54 -10.93
N LYS A 46 21.98 0.01 -12.08
CA LYS A 46 23.00 0.67 -12.91
C LYS A 46 22.52 2.00 -13.48
N ASN A 47 21.26 2.07 -13.90
CA ASN A 47 20.74 3.18 -14.71
C ASN A 47 19.95 4.23 -13.90
N ASN A 48 19.83 4.10 -12.59
CA ASN A 48 19.07 5.02 -11.76
C ASN A 48 19.85 5.38 -10.50
N ASP A 49 19.70 6.61 -10.01
CA ASP A 49 20.37 7.12 -8.82
C ASP A 49 19.66 6.75 -7.53
N MET A 50 18.36 6.51 -7.60
CA MET A 50 17.52 6.10 -6.48
C MET A 50 16.39 5.19 -6.95
N ALA A 51 15.79 4.46 -6.03
CA ALA A 51 14.54 3.73 -6.27
C ALA A 51 13.36 4.40 -5.59
N ILE A 52 12.22 4.39 -6.27
CA ILE A 52 10.93 4.80 -5.70
C ILE A 52 9.99 3.61 -5.80
N ILE A 53 9.43 3.19 -4.67
CA ILE A 53 8.45 2.12 -4.57
C ILE A 53 7.11 2.75 -4.16
N THR A 54 6.05 2.46 -4.87
CA THR A 54 4.69 2.89 -4.49
C THR A 54 3.91 1.69 -3.98
N ILE A 55 3.37 1.81 -2.77
CA ILE A 55 2.45 0.84 -2.19
C ILE A 55 1.05 1.44 -2.25
N GLY A 56 0.14 0.76 -2.93
CA GLY A 56 -1.26 1.14 -3.06
C GLY A 56 -2.17 0.22 -2.26
N LYS A 57 -3.05 0.78 -1.43
CA LYS A 57 -4.12 0.06 -0.75
C LYS A 57 -5.40 0.87 -0.86
N SER A 58 -6.50 0.23 -1.27
CA SER A 58 -7.82 0.87 -1.24
C SER A 58 -8.58 0.51 0.03
N SER A 59 -9.59 1.32 0.37
CA SER A 59 -10.68 0.87 1.22
C SER A 59 -11.64 0.04 0.37
N GLY A 60 -12.26 -0.95 0.95
CA GLY A 60 -13.39 -1.58 0.29
C GLY A 60 -14.65 -0.79 0.59
N GLU A 61 -15.26 -0.13 -0.37
CA GLU A 61 -16.65 0.32 -0.19
C GLU A 61 -17.53 -0.92 0.00
N PHE A 62 -18.36 -0.91 1.03
CA PHE A 62 -19.20 -2.03 1.48
C PHE A 62 -18.44 -3.27 2.02
N LEU A 63 -17.13 -3.22 2.12
CA LEU A 63 -16.32 -4.34 2.62
C LEU A 63 -15.24 -3.83 3.57
N ASP A 64 -15.10 -4.48 4.71
CA ASP A 64 -14.00 -4.20 5.62
C ASP A 64 -12.65 -4.66 5.07
N ARG A 65 -11.63 -3.93 5.43
CA ARG A 65 -10.25 -4.32 5.07
C ARG A 65 -9.85 -5.58 5.81
N LYS A 66 -9.19 -6.49 5.10
CA LYS A 66 -8.65 -7.71 5.69
C LYS A 66 -7.28 -7.45 6.32
N ILE A 67 -6.99 -8.14 7.41
CA ILE A 67 -5.68 -8.05 8.06
C ILE A 67 -4.59 -8.61 7.15
N SER A 68 -4.84 -9.73 6.47
CA SER A 68 -3.84 -10.52 5.77
C SER A 68 -3.19 -9.83 4.56
N ASP A 69 -3.95 -9.03 3.82
CA ASP A 69 -3.52 -8.52 2.51
C ASP A 69 -3.85 -7.04 2.28
N SER A 70 -4.59 -6.42 3.20
CA SER A 70 -4.96 -5.01 3.14
C SER A 70 -4.29 -4.20 4.25
N PHE A 71 -4.40 -4.64 5.52
CA PHE A 71 -3.65 -4.01 6.61
C PHE A 71 -2.17 -4.44 6.58
N ASN A 72 -1.90 -5.74 6.50
CA ASN A 72 -0.55 -6.24 6.28
C ASN A 72 -0.17 -6.12 4.80
N LEU A 73 1.11 -5.94 4.53
CA LEU A 73 1.64 -6.08 3.18
C LEU A 73 1.59 -7.55 2.74
N THR A 74 1.32 -7.77 1.46
CA THR A 74 1.44 -9.11 0.86
C THR A 74 2.90 -9.57 0.86
N LYS A 75 3.10 -10.86 0.61
CA LYS A 75 4.46 -11.40 0.49
C LYS A 75 5.23 -10.70 -0.63
N GLU A 76 4.60 -10.50 -1.77
CA GLU A 76 5.20 -9.89 -2.96
C GLU A 76 5.60 -8.43 -2.70
N GLU A 77 4.76 -7.66 -1.99
CA GLU A 77 5.07 -6.28 -1.59
C GLU A 77 6.28 -6.23 -0.63
N LYS A 78 6.34 -7.14 0.34
CA LYS A 78 7.48 -7.25 1.26
C LYS A 78 8.77 -7.66 0.54
N ASP A 79 8.67 -8.65 -0.33
CA ASP A 79 9.79 -9.11 -1.14
C ASP A 79 10.30 -7.98 -2.07
N MET A 80 9.39 -7.20 -2.65
CA MET A 80 9.73 -6.03 -3.46
C MET A 80 10.49 -4.99 -2.65
N ILE A 81 9.97 -4.57 -1.50
CA ILE A 81 10.65 -3.58 -0.65
C ILE A 81 12.03 -4.09 -0.25
N SER A 82 12.11 -5.30 0.31
CA SER A 82 13.37 -5.85 0.81
C SER A 82 14.40 -6.07 -0.31
N GLY A 83 13.98 -6.60 -1.45
CA GLY A 83 14.87 -6.87 -2.58
C GLY A 83 15.37 -5.61 -3.24
N VAL A 84 14.53 -4.58 -3.43
CA VAL A 84 14.94 -3.29 -3.98
C VAL A 84 15.87 -2.57 -3.00
N CYS A 85 15.53 -2.50 -1.72
CA CYS A 85 16.41 -1.91 -0.70
C CYS A 85 17.79 -2.58 -0.70
N ASN A 86 17.82 -3.91 -0.63
CA ASN A 86 19.08 -4.64 -0.65
C ASN A 86 19.93 -4.35 -1.89
N ALA A 87 19.31 -4.29 -3.07
CA ALA A 87 20.03 -4.06 -4.32
C ALA A 87 20.59 -2.63 -4.43
N PHE A 88 19.77 -1.63 -4.11
CA PHE A 88 20.18 -0.22 -4.21
C PHE A 88 21.16 0.17 -3.11
N HIS A 89 20.96 -0.28 -1.87
CA HIS A 89 21.88 -0.01 -0.76
C HIS A 89 23.28 -0.62 -1.00
N LYS A 90 23.37 -1.82 -1.59
CA LYS A 90 24.66 -2.40 -2.00
C LYS A 90 25.43 -1.50 -2.99
N ALA A 91 24.72 -0.70 -3.76
CA ALA A 91 25.30 0.27 -4.69
C ALA A 91 25.45 1.68 -4.09
N GLY A 92 25.21 1.84 -2.78
CA GLY A 92 25.25 3.15 -2.10
C GLY A 92 24.11 4.10 -2.48
N LYS A 93 23.01 3.58 -3.05
CA LYS A 93 21.87 4.35 -3.55
C LYS A 93 20.69 4.28 -2.59
N LYS A 94 19.82 5.30 -2.65
CA LYS A 94 18.69 5.49 -1.75
C LYS A 94 17.41 4.86 -2.28
N VAL A 95 16.51 4.51 -1.34
CA VAL A 95 15.17 3.96 -1.63
C VAL A 95 14.12 4.76 -0.88
N VAL A 96 13.10 5.22 -1.60
CA VAL A 96 11.94 5.92 -1.05
C VAL A 96 10.70 5.06 -1.26
N VAL A 97 9.88 4.90 -0.21
CA VAL A 97 8.55 4.29 -0.33
C VAL A 97 7.48 5.37 -0.28
N ILE A 98 6.58 5.34 -1.24
CA ILE A 98 5.40 6.20 -1.30
C ILE A 98 4.18 5.37 -0.92
N LEU A 99 3.44 5.81 0.09
CA LEU A 99 2.20 5.17 0.52
C LEU A 99 1.00 5.90 -0.08
N ASN A 100 0.39 5.30 -1.10
CA ASN A 100 -0.90 5.71 -1.64
C ASN A 100 -1.99 4.79 -1.05
N VAL A 101 -2.37 5.05 0.18
CA VAL A 101 -3.21 4.17 1.00
C VAL A 101 -4.39 4.93 1.60
N CYS A 102 -5.52 4.26 1.70
CA CYS A 102 -6.75 4.82 2.26
C CYS A 102 -6.84 4.80 3.78
N GLY A 103 -5.92 4.13 4.45
CA GLY A 103 -5.86 3.99 5.90
C GLY A 103 -4.53 3.41 6.35
N VAL A 104 -4.37 3.24 7.65
CA VAL A 104 -3.14 2.70 8.23
C VAL A 104 -2.85 1.27 7.73
N ILE A 105 -1.58 0.98 7.57
CA ILE A 105 -1.05 -0.36 7.29
C ILE A 105 0.02 -0.69 8.33
N GLU A 106 0.32 -1.97 8.50
CA GLU A 106 1.40 -2.38 9.41
C GLU A 106 2.75 -1.84 8.93
N THR A 107 3.63 -1.51 9.85
CA THR A 107 4.97 -1.00 9.54
C THR A 107 6.09 -1.91 9.99
N LYS A 108 5.85 -2.77 10.97
CA LYS A 108 6.86 -3.61 11.61
C LYS A 108 7.69 -4.45 10.64
N SER A 109 7.05 -4.96 9.57
CA SER A 109 7.72 -5.92 8.67
C SER A 109 8.60 -5.27 7.60
N TRP A 110 8.53 -3.94 7.39
CA TRP A 110 9.18 -3.32 6.24
C TRP A 110 9.80 -1.93 6.49
N ILE A 111 9.36 -1.20 7.53
CA ILE A 111 9.73 0.22 7.73
C ILE A 111 11.24 0.44 7.91
N GLY A 112 11.97 -0.56 8.37
CA GLY A 112 13.42 -0.49 8.54
C GLY A 112 14.23 -0.63 7.24
N GLY A 113 13.57 -0.91 6.12
CA GLY A 113 14.24 -1.08 4.83
C GLY A 113 14.51 0.22 4.08
N PRO A 114 13.49 1.03 3.75
CA PRO A 114 13.67 2.24 2.96
C PRO A 114 14.37 3.37 3.73
N ASP A 115 15.02 4.28 2.99
CA ASP A 115 15.66 5.47 3.57
C ASP A 115 14.64 6.55 3.94
N ALA A 116 13.53 6.62 3.23
CA ALA A 116 12.43 7.54 3.51
C ALA A 116 11.07 6.94 3.12
N VAL A 117 10.04 7.39 3.81
CA VAL A 117 8.65 7.04 3.51
C VAL A 117 7.83 8.32 3.36
N LEU A 118 7.14 8.46 2.25
CA LEU A 118 6.19 9.55 1.98
C LEU A 118 4.76 9.01 2.03
N LEU A 119 3.99 9.48 2.99
CA LEU A 119 2.57 9.16 3.09
C LEU A 119 1.77 10.18 2.29
N SER A 120 1.22 9.75 1.17
CA SER A 120 0.40 10.60 0.30
C SER A 120 -1.10 10.41 0.48
N TRP A 121 -1.51 9.41 1.26
CA TRP A 121 -2.92 9.03 1.39
C TRP A 121 -3.56 8.78 0.02
N LEU A 122 -4.75 9.37 -0.22
CA LEU A 122 -5.45 9.39 -1.49
C LEU A 122 -5.39 10.82 -2.06
N PRO A 123 -4.33 11.21 -2.74
CA PRO A 123 -4.02 12.61 -3.02
C PRO A 123 -4.85 13.24 -4.15
N GLY A 124 -5.76 12.48 -4.77
CA GLY A 124 -6.64 12.98 -5.83
C GLY A 124 -5.94 13.15 -7.18
N GLN A 125 -6.53 14.00 -8.04
CA GLN A 125 -6.14 14.13 -9.45
C GLN A 125 -4.70 14.61 -9.63
N GLU A 126 -4.24 15.56 -8.84
CA GLU A 126 -2.89 16.15 -8.92
C GLU A 126 -1.84 15.41 -8.08
N GLY A 127 -2.21 14.29 -7.49
CA GLY A 127 -1.34 13.56 -6.56
C GLY A 127 0.03 13.19 -7.13
N GLY A 128 0.09 12.82 -8.40
CA GLY A 128 1.35 12.51 -9.07
C GLY A 128 2.28 13.73 -9.16
N ASN A 129 1.74 14.90 -9.50
CA ASN A 129 2.49 16.15 -9.57
C ASN A 129 2.97 16.58 -8.18
N CYS A 130 2.09 16.54 -7.17
CA CYS A 130 2.43 16.90 -5.79
C CYS A 130 3.55 16.00 -5.23
N VAL A 131 3.46 14.69 -5.45
CA VAL A 131 4.50 13.75 -5.05
C VAL A 131 5.83 14.04 -5.76
N ALA A 132 5.78 14.32 -7.08
CA ALA A 132 6.97 14.64 -7.85
C ALA A 132 7.63 15.93 -7.35
N ASP A 133 6.87 16.97 -7.01
CA ASP A 133 7.40 18.23 -6.49
C ASP A 133 8.07 18.07 -5.11
N ILE A 134 7.50 17.24 -4.24
CA ILE A 134 8.12 16.87 -2.96
C ILE A 134 9.42 16.11 -3.19
N LEU A 135 9.42 15.09 -4.04
CA LEU A 135 10.63 14.30 -4.33
C LEU A 135 11.73 15.13 -5.02
N ALA A 136 11.34 16.12 -5.82
CA ALA A 136 12.27 17.06 -6.45
C ALA A 136 12.75 18.17 -5.51
N GLY A 137 12.26 18.23 -4.27
CA GLY A 137 12.62 19.28 -3.32
C GLY A 137 12.04 20.67 -3.63
N LYS A 138 11.04 20.75 -4.50
CA LYS A 138 10.35 22.02 -4.79
C LYS A 138 9.40 22.40 -3.66
N GLU A 139 8.79 21.41 -3.06
CA GLU A 139 7.85 21.55 -1.94
C GLU A 139 8.31 20.72 -0.75
N ASN A 140 8.07 21.23 0.46
CA ASN A 140 8.38 20.52 1.70
C ASN A 140 7.09 19.93 2.30
N PRO A 141 7.04 18.61 2.59
CA PRO A 141 5.86 18.02 3.18
C PRO A 141 5.61 18.59 4.58
N SER A 142 4.46 19.22 4.77
CA SER A 142 4.08 19.91 6.02
C SER A 142 2.99 19.19 6.81
N GLY A 143 2.41 18.13 6.24
CA GLY A 143 1.36 17.33 6.89
C GLY A 143 1.82 16.68 8.18
N ARG A 144 0.85 16.40 9.06
CA ARG A 144 1.05 15.66 10.31
C ARG A 144 0.11 14.45 10.32
N LEU A 145 0.53 13.39 10.99
CA LEU A 145 -0.34 12.23 11.18
C LEU A 145 -1.52 12.62 12.09
N PRO A 146 -2.77 12.40 11.67
CA PRO A 146 -3.94 12.66 12.49
C PRO A 146 -4.17 11.61 13.57
N MET A 147 -3.37 10.53 13.57
CA MET A 147 -3.49 9.39 14.47
C MET A 147 -2.14 8.73 14.70
N THR A 148 -2.04 7.91 15.73
CA THR A 148 -0.89 7.01 15.93
C THR A 148 -0.89 5.94 14.85
N TRP A 149 0.26 5.74 14.21
CA TRP A 149 0.43 4.69 13.20
C TRP A 149 0.85 3.39 13.87
N PRO A 150 0.08 2.30 13.76
CA PRO A 150 0.40 1.03 14.43
C PRO A 150 1.59 0.34 13.76
N ALA A 151 2.41 -0.32 14.56
CA ALA A 151 3.45 -1.20 14.03
C ALA A 151 2.87 -2.54 13.57
N SER A 152 1.86 -3.05 14.29
CA SER A 152 1.14 -4.28 13.97
C SER A 152 -0.36 -4.13 14.30
N TYR A 153 -1.20 -5.07 13.82
CA TYR A 153 -2.62 -5.05 14.13
C TYR A 153 -2.89 -5.17 15.64
N ASN A 154 -2.06 -5.91 16.35
CA ASN A 154 -2.21 -6.09 17.81
C ASN A 154 -1.97 -4.80 18.63
N ASP A 155 -1.38 -3.77 18.01
CA ASP A 155 -1.19 -2.47 18.64
C ASP A 155 -2.44 -1.58 18.55
N VAL A 156 -3.46 -2.03 17.79
CA VAL A 156 -4.74 -1.33 17.67
C VAL A 156 -5.64 -1.78 18.82
N THR A 157 -5.88 -0.90 19.78
CA THR A 157 -6.58 -1.21 21.04
C THR A 157 -7.99 -1.77 20.83
N CYS A 158 -8.70 -1.33 19.79
CA CYS A 158 -10.03 -1.82 19.43
C CYS A 158 -10.00 -2.97 18.42
N GLY A 159 -8.83 -3.46 18.03
CA GLY A 159 -8.70 -4.48 16.99
C GLY A 159 -9.28 -5.84 17.37
N ALA A 160 -9.24 -6.18 18.67
CA ALA A 160 -9.82 -7.43 19.19
C ALA A 160 -11.35 -7.43 19.16
N ASP A 161 -11.97 -6.24 19.22
CA ASP A 161 -13.41 -6.05 19.26
C ASP A 161 -14.01 -5.78 17.88
N PHE A 162 -13.20 -5.82 16.83
CA PHE A 162 -13.65 -5.56 15.46
C PHE A 162 -13.61 -6.82 14.57
N PRO A 163 -14.66 -7.07 13.76
CA PRO A 163 -15.96 -6.38 13.78
C PRO A 163 -16.75 -6.73 15.06
N ASN A 164 -17.44 -5.73 15.61
CA ASN A 164 -18.31 -5.99 16.76
C ASN A 164 -19.45 -6.91 16.33
N THR A 165 -19.48 -8.12 16.88
CA THR A 165 -20.48 -9.15 16.60
C THR A 165 -21.65 -9.12 17.59
N GLU A 166 -21.57 -8.28 18.62
CA GLU A 166 -22.64 -8.13 19.58
C GLU A 166 -23.83 -7.38 18.96
N THR A 167 -24.99 -7.97 19.02
CA THR A 167 -26.24 -7.32 18.61
C THR A 167 -26.69 -6.36 19.70
N VAL A 168 -26.37 -5.09 19.54
CA VAL A 168 -26.88 -4.05 20.45
C VAL A 168 -28.35 -3.80 20.11
N LYS A 169 -29.24 -4.03 21.06
CA LYS A 169 -30.66 -3.66 20.91
C LYS A 169 -30.80 -2.15 21.02
N VAL A 170 -31.63 -1.55 20.17
CA VAL A 170 -31.84 -0.09 20.14
C VAL A 170 -32.30 0.44 21.52
N GLY A 171 -33.05 -0.35 22.29
CA GLY A 171 -33.45 -0.01 23.65
C GLY A 171 -32.29 0.14 24.64
N ASP A 172 -31.22 -0.64 24.47
CA ASP A 172 -30.04 -0.58 25.35
C ASP A 172 -29.23 0.72 25.11
N VAL A 173 -29.27 1.24 23.89
CA VAL A 173 -28.61 2.51 23.54
C VAL A 173 -29.41 3.72 24.00
N LEU A 174 -30.73 3.64 23.94
CA LEU A 174 -31.63 4.76 24.29
C LEU A 174 -32.04 4.77 25.78
N GLY A 175 -31.63 3.78 26.57
CA GLY A 175 -31.96 3.70 27.98
C GLY A 175 -33.47 3.51 28.24
N MET A 176 -34.19 2.91 27.28
CA MET A 176 -35.63 2.63 27.37
C MET A 176 -35.90 1.18 27.81
#